data_f30d70e6531c4af886c895c7ad06f835
#
_entry.id   f30d70e6531c4af886c895c7ad06f835
#
_cell.length_a   1.000
_cell.length_b   1.000
_cell.length_c   1.000
_cell.angle_alpha   90.00
_cell.angle_beta   90.00
_cell.angle_gamma   90.00
#
_symmetry.space_group_name_H-M   'P 1'
#
loop_
_entity.id
_entity.type
_entity.pdbx_description
1 polymer ?
#
loop_
_entity_poly.entity_id
_entity_poly.type
_entity_poly.pdbx_seq_one_letter_code
_entity_poly.pdbx_strand_id
1 'polypeptide(L)'
;NISLPPGEYNTGCIDQLFCNKLDRDEHPYFLDIAELRVSSHLCIDRVGKVTQYVPFNLRAWHAGESFYAGLPNCNDYAIGIELEGTDFEDFTAAQYDSLILVTNLLIGEYTCLNSDRIVGHSDVAPGRKTDPGPCFDWVRYKSAIAIHCA
;
A
#
# COMPACT_ATOMS: atom_id res chain seq x y z
N ASN A 1 -3.03 3.94 0.72
CA ASN A 1 -3.16 4.49 -0.64
C ASN A 1 -2.31 5.75 -0.80
N ILE A 2 -2.02 6.11 -2.04
CA ILE A 2 -1.17 7.25 -2.37
C ILE A 2 -1.57 7.86 -3.71
N SER A 3 -1.56 9.18 -3.81
CA SER A 3 -1.61 9.93 -5.08
C SER A 3 -0.70 11.15 -4.99
N LEU A 4 0.04 11.45 -6.05
CA LEU A 4 1.01 12.54 -6.05
C LEU A 4 0.99 13.30 -7.40
N PRO A 5 0.65 14.59 -7.37
CA PRO A 5 0.06 15.34 -6.25
C PRO A 5 -1.27 14.72 -5.78
N PRO A 6 -1.81 15.11 -4.60
CA PRO A 6 -3.06 14.55 -4.10
C PRO A 6 -4.21 14.64 -5.11
N GLY A 7 -4.82 13.49 -5.43
CA GLY A 7 -5.91 13.40 -6.43
C GLY A 7 -5.47 13.38 -7.88
N GLU A 8 -4.16 13.39 -8.16
CA GLU A 8 -3.62 13.23 -9.51
C GLU A 8 -3.01 11.83 -9.68
N TYR A 9 -3.21 11.23 -10.86
CA TYR A 9 -2.86 9.86 -11.13
C TYR A 9 -1.95 9.73 -12.35
N ASN A 10 -1.15 8.64 -12.39
CA ASN A 10 -0.23 8.34 -13.50
C ASN A 10 0.80 9.46 -13.77
N THR A 11 1.16 10.24 -12.76
CA THR A 11 2.10 11.36 -12.87
C THR A 11 3.56 10.91 -12.90
N GLY A 12 3.86 9.70 -12.43
CA GLY A 12 5.22 9.23 -12.18
C GLY A 12 5.84 9.73 -10.86
N CYS A 13 5.16 10.61 -10.13
CA CYS A 13 5.70 11.20 -8.91
C CYS A 13 5.79 10.18 -7.76
N ILE A 14 4.96 9.12 -7.76
CA ILE A 14 5.07 8.02 -6.80
C ILE A 14 6.38 7.28 -6.99
N ASP A 15 6.75 6.97 -8.24
CA ASP A 15 8.03 6.34 -8.58
C ASP A 15 9.21 7.21 -8.11
N GLN A 16 9.12 8.52 -8.35
CA GLN A 16 10.14 9.48 -7.93
C GLN A 16 10.26 9.52 -6.40
N LEU A 17 9.15 9.56 -5.66
CA LEU A 17 9.15 9.57 -4.20
C LEU A 17 9.78 8.30 -3.64
N PHE A 18 9.32 7.12 -4.08
CA PHE A 18 9.81 5.84 -3.56
C PHE A 18 11.25 5.53 -3.97
N CYS A 19 11.74 6.15 -5.03
CA CYS A 19 13.14 6.11 -5.45
C CYS A 19 14.00 7.25 -4.88
N ASN A 20 13.46 8.10 -4.02
CA ASN A 20 14.12 9.29 -3.43
C ASN A 20 14.63 10.29 -4.50
N LYS A 21 13.82 10.53 -5.51
CA LYS A 21 14.11 11.40 -6.67
C LYS A 21 13.04 12.46 -6.90
N LEU A 22 12.06 12.59 -5.97
CA LEU A 22 10.97 13.55 -6.12
C LEU A 22 11.55 14.98 -6.09
N ASP A 23 11.28 15.74 -7.14
CA ASP A 23 11.69 17.14 -7.23
C ASP A 23 10.73 17.98 -6.40
N ARG A 24 11.26 18.61 -5.36
CA ARG A 24 10.48 19.47 -4.46
C ARG A 24 9.91 20.71 -5.13
N ASP A 25 10.50 21.15 -6.22
CA ASP A 25 10.12 22.40 -6.91
C ASP A 25 9.04 22.17 -8.00
N GLU A 26 8.74 20.91 -8.34
CA GLU A 26 7.71 20.59 -9.34
C GLU A 26 6.28 20.92 -8.87
N HIS A 27 6.00 20.81 -7.57
CA HIS A 27 4.67 21.10 -7.02
C HIS A 27 4.73 21.58 -5.57
N PRO A 28 3.90 22.55 -5.14
CA PRO A 28 3.91 23.07 -3.77
C PRO A 28 3.77 21.99 -2.69
N TYR A 29 2.97 20.97 -2.93
CA TYR A 29 2.80 19.82 -2.01
C TYR A 29 4.10 19.06 -1.79
N PHE A 30 5.03 19.05 -2.75
CA PHE A 30 6.27 18.30 -2.66
C PHE A 30 7.31 18.94 -1.73
N LEU A 31 7.14 20.22 -1.40
CA LEU A 31 8.01 20.90 -0.43
C LEU A 31 8.07 20.15 0.92
N ASP A 32 6.94 19.55 1.33
CA ASP A 32 6.83 18.89 2.62
C ASP A 32 7.21 17.40 2.57
N ILE A 33 7.20 16.78 1.39
CA ILE A 33 7.35 15.32 1.27
C ILE A 33 8.60 14.85 0.52
N ALA A 34 9.25 15.71 -0.28
CA ALA A 34 10.38 15.31 -1.11
C ALA A 34 11.57 14.77 -0.30
N GLU A 35 11.72 15.22 0.95
CA GLU A 35 12.78 14.74 1.86
C GLU A 35 12.40 13.47 2.63
N LEU A 36 11.15 12.99 2.50
CA LEU A 36 10.72 11.77 3.16
C LEU A 36 11.41 10.54 2.53
N ARG A 37 11.86 9.65 3.40
CA ARG A 37 12.45 8.36 3.01
C ARG A 37 11.41 7.27 3.23
N VAL A 38 10.43 7.20 2.33
CA VAL A 38 9.32 6.26 2.38
C VAL A 38 9.30 5.39 1.14
N SER A 39 8.76 4.19 1.28
CA SER A 39 8.60 3.24 0.18
C SER A 39 7.61 2.17 0.58
N SER A 40 6.93 1.55 -0.38
CA SER A 40 6.23 0.28 -0.19
C SER A 40 6.98 -0.85 -0.89
N HIS A 41 6.60 -2.10 -0.61
CA HIS A 41 7.11 -3.21 -1.41
C HIS A 41 6.52 -3.17 -2.81
N LEU A 42 5.22 -2.96 -2.90
CA LEU A 42 4.48 -2.86 -4.17
C LEU A 42 3.62 -1.59 -4.21
N CYS A 43 3.44 -1.07 -5.42
CA CYS A 43 2.38 -0.12 -5.72
C CYS A 43 1.58 -0.62 -6.93
N ILE A 44 0.25 -0.45 -6.88
CA ILE A 44 -0.68 -0.81 -7.95
C ILE A 44 -1.34 0.47 -8.45
N ASP A 45 -1.07 0.85 -9.69
CA ASP A 45 -1.64 2.05 -10.29
C ASP A 45 -3.12 1.88 -10.69
N ARG A 46 -3.75 2.97 -11.17
CA ARG A 46 -5.18 2.98 -11.54
C ARG A 46 -5.55 2.02 -12.67
N VAL A 47 -4.59 1.58 -13.50
CA VAL A 47 -4.82 0.59 -14.56
C VAL A 47 -4.46 -0.84 -14.14
N GLY A 48 -4.09 -1.03 -12.87
CA GLY A 48 -3.77 -2.34 -12.31
C GLY A 48 -2.32 -2.79 -12.56
N LYS A 49 -1.45 -1.91 -13.07
CA LYS A 49 -0.03 -2.23 -13.21
C LYS A 49 0.61 -2.32 -11.82
N VAL A 50 1.28 -3.43 -11.57
CA VAL A 50 2.02 -3.67 -10.33
C VAL A 50 3.48 -3.28 -10.52
N THR A 51 3.98 -2.40 -9.67
CA THR A 51 5.40 -2.03 -9.61
C THR A 51 5.99 -2.46 -8.28
N GLN A 52 7.11 -3.19 -8.30
CA GLN A 52 7.86 -3.56 -7.09
C GLN A 52 9.02 -2.58 -6.88
N TYR A 53 9.08 -1.94 -5.70
CA TYR A 53 10.15 -1.02 -5.30
C TYR A 53 11.14 -1.66 -4.35
N VAL A 54 10.65 -2.53 -3.46
CA VAL A 54 11.47 -3.18 -2.44
C VAL A 54 11.26 -4.70 -2.51
N PRO A 55 12.32 -5.52 -2.57
CA PRO A 55 12.20 -6.97 -2.43
C PRO A 55 11.55 -7.36 -1.10
N PHE A 56 10.73 -8.42 -1.08
CA PHE A 56 9.95 -8.81 0.10
C PHE A 56 10.81 -9.24 1.30
N ASN A 57 12.05 -9.61 1.09
CA ASN A 57 13.02 -9.95 2.14
C ASN A 57 13.79 -8.74 2.69
N LEU A 58 13.48 -7.54 2.21
CA LEU A 58 14.03 -6.28 2.69
C LEU A 58 12.93 -5.43 3.32
N ARG A 59 13.34 -4.54 4.21
CA ARG A 59 12.44 -3.61 4.87
C ARG A 59 12.00 -2.49 3.93
N ALA A 60 10.70 -2.30 3.76
CA ALA A 60 10.12 -1.09 3.19
C ALA A 60 9.62 -0.15 4.29
N TRP A 61 9.50 1.14 3.98
CA TRP A 61 9.14 2.19 4.93
C TRP A 61 7.73 2.71 4.63
N HIS A 62 6.70 1.88 4.93
CA HIS A 62 5.31 2.10 4.54
C HIS A 62 4.34 2.33 5.69
N ALA A 63 4.66 1.85 6.90
CA ALA A 63 3.70 1.86 8.01
C ALA A 63 3.96 2.98 9.04
N GLY A 64 5.18 3.54 9.09
CA GLY A 64 5.57 4.51 10.10
C GLY A 64 5.43 3.95 11.52
N GLU A 65 5.04 4.79 12.49
CA GLU A 65 4.68 4.35 13.82
C GLU A 65 3.40 3.51 13.73
N SER A 66 3.48 2.26 14.09
CA SER A 66 2.43 1.26 13.85
C SER A 66 2.52 0.11 14.83
N PHE A 67 1.38 -0.59 15.02
CA PHE A 67 1.26 -1.69 15.95
C PHE A 67 0.27 -2.73 15.41
N TYR A 68 0.65 -4.01 15.43
CA TYR A 68 -0.22 -5.10 15.02
C TYR A 68 0.03 -6.37 15.84
N ALA A 69 -1.05 -7.00 16.31
CA ALA A 69 -1.01 -8.27 17.05
C ALA A 69 -0.01 -8.31 18.24
N GLY A 70 0.13 -7.20 18.96
CA GLY A 70 1.03 -7.09 20.10
C GLY A 70 2.46 -6.66 19.75
N LEU A 71 2.77 -6.40 18.48
CA LEU A 71 4.11 -6.02 18.02
C LEU A 71 4.12 -4.60 17.43
N PRO A 72 5.08 -3.75 17.82
CA PRO A 72 5.29 -2.45 17.21
C PRO A 72 6.05 -2.55 15.88
N ASN A 73 6.11 -1.44 15.13
CA ASN A 73 6.93 -1.27 13.93
C ASN A 73 6.63 -2.27 12.82
N CYS A 74 5.43 -2.23 12.25
CA CYS A 74 5.01 -3.13 11.16
C CYS A 74 5.97 -3.15 9.96
N ASN A 75 6.76 -2.11 9.74
CA ASN A 75 7.82 -2.12 8.72
C ASN A 75 8.85 -3.25 8.87
N ASP A 76 8.99 -3.82 10.07
CA ASP A 76 10.00 -4.86 10.35
C ASP A 76 9.56 -6.26 9.92
N TYR A 77 8.23 -6.48 9.73
CA TYR A 77 7.70 -7.82 9.50
C TYR A 77 6.50 -7.87 8.54
N ALA A 78 6.02 -6.73 8.04
CA ALA A 78 4.87 -6.68 7.13
C ALA A 78 5.28 -6.36 5.70
N ILE A 79 4.53 -6.88 4.74
CA ILE A 79 4.61 -6.47 3.33
C ILE A 79 3.62 -5.32 3.14
N GLY A 80 4.12 -4.16 2.70
CA GLY A 80 3.29 -3.00 2.35
C GLY A 80 2.96 -2.98 0.87
N ILE A 81 1.67 -2.85 0.57
CA ILE A 81 1.14 -2.66 -0.78
C ILE A 81 0.38 -1.33 -0.82
N GLU A 82 0.81 -0.44 -1.69
CA GLU A 82 0.10 0.82 -1.96
C GLU A 82 -0.81 0.68 -3.18
N LEU A 83 -1.97 1.30 -3.12
CA LEU A 83 -2.83 1.52 -4.28
C LEU A 83 -2.80 3.00 -4.66
N GLU A 84 -2.61 3.30 -5.94
CA GLU A 84 -2.74 4.67 -6.42
C GLU A 84 -4.20 5.10 -6.27
N GLY A 85 -4.45 6.13 -5.45
CA GLY A 85 -5.81 6.57 -5.12
C GLY A 85 -5.86 7.48 -3.90
N THR A 86 -7.09 7.81 -3.51
CA THR A 86 -7.42 8.58 -2.32
C THR A 86 -8.42 7.82 -1.43
N ASP A 87 -8.62 8.28 -0.21
CA ASP A 87 -9.61 7.71 0.72
C ASP A 87 -11.06 7.86 0.25
N PHE A 88 -11.31 8.83 -0.65
CA PHE A 88 -12.65 9.30 -1.00
C PHE A 88 -13.08 8.97 -2.43
N GLU A 89 -12.30 8.15 -3.12
CA GLU A 89 -12.60 7.69 -4.47
C GLU A 89 -12.54 6.16 -4.54
N ASP A 90 -13.42 5.58 -5.36
CA ASP A 90 -13.43 4.14 -5.60
C ASP A 90 -12.13 3.69 -6.28
N PHE A 91 -11.60 2.58 -5.81
CA PHE A 91 -10.53 1.87 -6.50
C PHE A 91 -11.08 1.13 -7.72
N THR A 92 -10.28 1.06 -8.77
CA THR A 92 -10.72 0.47 -10.04
C THR A 92 -10.85 -1.06 -9.96
N ALA A 93 -11.63 -1.64 -10.88
CA ALA A 93 -11.68 -3.10 -11.01
C ALA A 93 -10.31 -3.70 -11.28
N ALA A 94 -9.51 -3.06 -12.14
CA ALA A 94 -8.16 -3.49 -12.47
C ALA A 94 -7.22 -3.49 -11.24
N GLN A 95 -7.37 -2.51 -10.33
CA GLN A 95 -6.62 -2.51 -9.07
C GLN A 95 -7.00 -3.68 -8.18
N TYR A 96 -8.30 -3.97 -8.02
CA TYR A 96 -8.74 -5.12 -7.24
C TYR A 96 -8.27 -6.44 -7.85
N ASP A 97 -8.35 -6.60 -9.16
CA ASP A 97 -7.91 -7.81 -9.86
C ASP A 97 -6.42 -8.08 -9.62
N SER A 98 -5.60 -7.05 -9.75
CA SER A 98 -4.16 -7.13 -9.49
C SER A 98 -3.84 -7.35 -8.01
N LEU A 99 -4.53 -6.64 -7.10
CA LEU A 99 -4.34 -6.80 -5.67
C LEU A 99 -4.69 -8.22 -5.19
N ILE A 100 -5.81 -8.76 -5.65
CA ILE A 100 -6.25 -10.13 -5.33
C ILE A 100 -5.23 -11.15 -5.86
N LEU A 101 -4.79 -11.00 -7.11
CA LEU A 101 -3.78 -11.89 -7.70
C LEU A 101 -2.49 -11.89 -6.88
N VAL A 102 -1.93 -10.72 -6.62
CA VAL A 102 -0.68 -10.57 -5.84
C VAL A 102 -0.84 -11.13 -4.44
N THR A 103 -1.96 -10.86 -3.79
CA THR A 103 -2.22 -11.34 -2.42
C THR A 103 -2.31 -12.85 -2.37
N ASN A 104 -3.00 -13.49 -3.33
CA ASN A 104 -3.07 -14.95 -3.40
C ASN A 104 -1.70 -15.59 -3.65
N LEU A 105 -0.83 -14.97 -4.48
CA LEU A 105 0.54 -15.42 -4.68
C LEU A 105 1.36 -15.32 -3.39
N LEU A 106 1.22 -14.20 -2.65
CA LEU A 106 1.91 -14.01 -1.37
C LEU A 106 1.43 -15.00 -0.30
N ILE A 107 0.14 -15.27 -0.20
CA ILE A 107 -0.41 -16.27 0.72
C ILE A 107 0.11 -17.68 0.35
N GLY A 108 0.23 -17.99 -0.93
CA GLY A 108 0.79 -19.26 -1.39
C GLY A 108 2.27 -19.43 -1.06
N GLU A 109 3.04 -18.35 -1.10
CA GLU A 109 4.50 -18.38 -0.83
C GLU A 109 4.81 -18.31 0.67
N TYR A 110 4.08 -17.50 1.42
CA TYR A 110 4.34 -17.27 2.85
C TYR A 110 3.27 -17.96 3.72
N THR A 111 3.57 -19.12 4.25
CA THR A 111 2.64 -19.95 5.05
C THR A 111 2.11 -19.27 6.31
N CYS A 112 2.78 -18.20 6.78
CA CYS A 112 2.32 -17.40 7.91
C CYS A 112 1.27 -16.35 7.52
N LEU A 113 1.05 -16.10 6.21
CA LEU A 113 0.03 -15.17 5.73
C LEU A 113 -1.32 -15.87 5.55
N ASN A 114 -2.37 -15.15 5.87
CA ASN A 114 -3.76 -15.54 5.61
C ASN A 114 -4.63 -14.29 5.55
N SER A 115 -5.89 -14.43 5.21
CA SER A 115 -6.83 -13.32 5.06
C SER A 115 -6.99 -12.45 6.33
N ASP A 116 -6.83 -13.04 7.53
CA ASP A 116 -6.98 -12.31 8.79
C ASP A 116 -5.80 -11.39 9.10
N ARG A 117 -4.66 -11.67 8.48
CA ARG A 117 -3.43 -10.86 8.60
C ARG A 117 -3.31 -9.77 7.54
N ILE A 118 -4.35 -9.55 6.76
CA ILE A 118 -4.43 -8.48 5.77
C ILE A 118 -5.31 -7.37 6.32
N VAL A 119 -4.70 -6.23 6.56
CA VAL A 119 -5.30 -5.09 7.27
C VAL A 119 -4.98 -3.78 6.57
N GLY A 120 -5.76 -2.74 6.84
CA GLY A 120 -5.49 -1.40 6.37
C GLY A 120 -4.43 -0.68 7.19
N HIS A 121 -3.90 0.40 6.66
CA HIS A 121 -2.97 1.26 7.40
C HIS A 121 -3.67 1.88 8.63
N SER A 122 -4.95 2.21 8.50
CA SER A 122 -5.78 2.67 9.61
C SER A 122 -5.88 1.68 10.78
N ASP A 123 -5.81 0.37 10.50
CA ASP A 123 -5.91 -0.67 11.54
C ASP A 123 -4.62 -0.77 12.36
N VAL A 124 -3.47 -0.54 11.72
CA VAL A 124 -2.15 -0.62 12.38
C VAL A 124 -1.65 0.72 12.91
N ALA A 125 -2.26 1.83 12.50
CA ALA A 125 -1.91 3.19 12.93
C ALA A 125 -3.19 4.02 13.24
N PRO A 126 -4.07 3.54 14.13
CA PRO A 126 -5.35 4.18 14.41
C PRO A 126 -5.16 5.62 14.95
N GLY A 127 -5.99 6.54 14.47
CA GLY A 127 -5.91 7.96 14.82
C GLY A 127 -4.84 8.75 14.09
N ARG A 128 -3.88 8.08 13.43
CA ARG A 128 -2.83 8.70 12.62
C ARG A 128 -3.07 8.53 11.11
N LYS A 129 -3.66 7.40 10.71
CA LYS A 129 -3.92 7.03 9.32
C LYS A 129 -5.38 6.66 9.11
N THR A 130 -5.88 6.95 7.92
CA THR A 130 -7.26 6.70 7.50
C THR A 130 -7.36 5.73 6.33
N ASP A 131 -6.26 5.57 5.59
CA ASP A 131 -6.20 4.72 4.41
C ASP A 131 -6.33 3.21 4.74
N PRO A 132 -6.97 2.42 3.86
CA PRO A 132 -7.36 2.76 2.48
C PRO A 132 -8.65 3.58 2.35
N GLY A 133 -9.27 4.02 3.43
CA GLY A 133 -10.47 4.83 3.46
C GLY A 133 -11.78 4.05 3.26
N PRO A 134 -12.94 4.73 3.38
CA PRO A 134 -14.26 4.10 3.32
C PRO A 134 -14.64 3.62 1.92
N CYS A 135 -13.99 4.09 0.86
CA CYS A 135 -14.25 3.68 -0.51
C CYS A 135 -13.55 2.37 -0.90
N PHE A 136 -12.75 1.78 0.01
CA PHE A 136 -12.12 0.48 -0.25
C PHE A 136 -13.12 -0.66 0.07
N ASP A 137 -13.44 -1.46 -0.92
CA ASP A 137 -14.38 -2.59 -0.79
C ASP A 137 -13.70 -3.82 -0.18
N TRP A 138 -13.65 -3.84 1.15
CA TRP A 138 -13.13 -4.97 1.92
C TRP A 138 -13.89 -6.27 1.69
N VAL A 139 -15.19 -6.22 1.43
CA VAL A 139 -16.02 -7.41 1.20
C VAL A 139 -15.61 -8.07 -0.11
N ARG A 140 -15.54 -7.29 -1.19
CA ARG A 140 -15.04 -7.75 -2.49
C ARG A 140 -13.65 -8.36 -2.35
N TYR A 141 -12.73 -7.63 -1.73
CA TYR A 141 -11.34 -8.05 -1.61
C TYR A 141 -11.19 -9.33 -0.79
N LYS A 142 -11.72 -9.35 0.44
CA LYS A 142 -11.59 -10.49 1.36
C LYS A 142 -12.29 -11.76 0.84
N SER A 143 -13.42 -11.62 0.13
CA SER A 143 -14.12 -12.78 -0.44
C SER A 143 -13.37 -13.45 -1.60
N ALA A 144 -12.49 -12.72 -2.27
CA ALA A 144 -11.73 -13.23 -3.42
C ALA A 144 -10.32 -13.75 -3.05
N ILE A 145 -9.89 -13.55 -1.80
CA ILE A 145 -8.61 -14.08 -1.33
C ILE A 145 -8.80 -15.56 -0.94
N ALA A 146 -7.86 -16.42 -1.34
CA ALA A 146 -7.87 -17.83 -1.01
C ALA A 146 -7.98 -18.05 0.50
N ILE A 147 -9.02 -18.77 0.91
CA ILE A 147 -9.18 -19.25 2.29
C ILE A 147 -8.24 -20.46 2.40
N HIS A 148 -7.04 -20.26 2.93
CA HIS A 148 -6.23 -21.37 3.37
C HIS A 148 -6.87 -21.88 4.67
N CYS A 149 -7.66 -22.96 4.55
CA CYS A 149 -7.99 -23.76 5.73
C CYS A 149 -6.67 -24.34 6.26
N ALA A 150 -6.34 -23.98 7.49
CA ALA A 150 -5.24 -24.57 8.25
C ALA A 150 -5.50 -26.05 8.54
#